data_af658aa0ea93e122d41e1d69f06e89dd
#
_entry.id   af658aa0ea93e122d41e1d69f06e89dd
#
_cell.length_a   1.000
_cell.length_b   1.000
_cell.length_c   1.000
_cell.angle_alpha   90.00
_cell.angle_beta   90.00
_cell.angle_gamma   90.00
#
_symmetry.space_group_name_H-M   'P 1'
#
loop_
_entity.id
_entity.type
_entity.pdbx_description
1 polymer ?
#
loop_
_entity_poly.entity_id
_entity_poly.type
_entity_poly.pdbx_seq_one_letter_code
_entity_poly.pdbx_strand_id
1 'polypeptide(L)'
;MTLPFALALGLLLCPAPRARAQARVQAGDAAGPVKGSNELEVWSSAGGAVAINGSAAPVTEWNLGLRYGRVLTDAHGRGPLNGRFEYSFDVIPAFLIFQRTGTVYGGGFDPFALKWDFRTRRHIAPFLEISGGGLFTTAPVPPRGTAFNFTASTALGAHVMRGRHAVSVDVRWFHISNAHIIAFDPGINAVEVRVGFGLFTHPK
;
A
#
# COMPACT_ATOMS: atom_id res chain seq x y z
N MET A 1 26.86 -24.51 11.17
CA MET A 1 27.17 -23.27 11.93
C MET A 1 26.15 -22.21 11.50
N THR A 2 25.14 -22.03 12.32
CA THR A 2 24.02 -21.08 12.09
C THR A 2 24.26 -19.85 12.96
N LEU A 3 24.51 -18.70 12.32
CA LEU A 3 24.51 -17.40 13.00
C LEU A 3 23.07 -16.85 13.02
N PRO A 4 22.56 -16.42 14.16
CA PRO A 4 21.31 -15.66 14.20
C PRO A 4 21.58 -14.18 13.95
N PHE A 5 20.93 -13.61 12.93
CA PHE A 5 20.86 -12.17 12.71
C PHE A 5 19.85 -11.58 13.69
N ALA A 6 20.33 -10.96 14.76
CA ALA A 6 19.53 -10.16 15.66
C ALA A 6 19.51 -8.71 15.12
N LEU A 7 18.38 -8.29 14.54
CA LEU A 7 18.14 -6.91 14.14
C LEU A 7 17.72 -6.12 15.38
N ALA A 8 18.65 -5.36 15.99
CA ALA A 8 18.34 -4.44 17.07
C ALA A 8 17.77 -3.13 16.49
N LEU A 9 16.44 -2.94 16.64
CA LEU A 9 15.75 -1.71 16.33
C LEU A 9 15.93 -0.74 17.50
N GLY A 10 16.94 0.15 17.41
CA GLY A 10 17.20 1.21 18.40
C GLY A 10 16.15 2.33 18.30
N LEU A 11 15.23 2.40 19.26
CA LEU A 11 14.35 3.56 19.44
C LEU A 11 15.15 4.73 20.03
N LEU A 12 15.44 5.74 19.23
CA LEU A 12 15.91 7.05 19.69
C LEU A 12 14.71 7.84 20.23
N LEU A 13 14.58 7.85 21.56
CA LEU A 13 13.68 8.75 22.29
C LEU A 13 14.35 10.13 22.42
N CYS A 14 13.95 11.09 21.57
CA CYS A 14 14.24 12.51 21.78
C CYS A 14 13.12 13.15 22.59
N PRO A 15 13.42 13.87 23.69
CA PRO A 15 12.40 14.63 24.41
C PRO A 15 12.07 15.92 23.64
N ALA A 16 10.81 16.04 23.20
CA ALA A 16 10.31 17.25 22.55
C ALA A 16 9.98 18.36 23.56
N PRO A 17 10.33 19.63 23.27
CA PRO A 17 9.95 20.77 24.11
C PRO A 17 8.43 21.02 24.02
N ARG A 18 7.81 21.25 25.17
CA ARG A 18 6.39 21.59 25.31
C ARG A 18 6.15 23.01 24.79
N ALA A 19 5.80 23.17 23.52
CA ALA A 19 5.17 24.38 23.01
C ALA A 19 3.65 24.20 23.09
N ARG A 20 3.03 24.83 24.10
CA ARG A 20 1.56 24.98 24.17
C ARG A 20 1.14 26.03 23.14
N ALA A 21 0.84 25.60 21.92
CA ALA A 21 -0.03 26.35 21.01
C ALA A 21 -1.44 25.78 21.18
N GLN A 22 -2.30 26.51 21.87
CA GLN A 22 -3.74 26.25 21.91
C GLN A 22 -4.34 26.64 20.55
N ALA A 23 -4.23 25.77 19.56
CA ALA A 23 -5.15 25.77 18.45
C ALA A 23 -6.44 25.13 18.96
N ARG A 24 -7.50 25.94 19.14
CA ARG A 24 -8.85 25.46 19.28
C ARG A 24 -9.18 24.62 18.05
N VAL A 25 -9.00 23.32 18.14
CA VAL A 25 -9.59 22.38 17.21
C VAL A 25 -11.09 22.50 17.42
N GLN A 26 -11.79 23.03 16.44
CA GLN A 26 -13.26 22.96 16.40
C GLN A 26 -13.63 21.47 16.47
N ALA A 27 -14.20 21.08 17.61
CA ALA A 27 -14.75 19.75 17.82
C ALA A 27 -15.95 19.57 16.89
N GLY A 28 -15.74 18.95 15.73
CA GLY A 28 -16.79 18.71 14.76
C GLY A 28 -16.33 18.05 13.47
N ASP A 29 -15.05 18.14 13.14
CA ASP A 29 -14.56 17.62 11.86
C ASP A 29 -14.28 16.13 11.93
N ALA A 30 -14.84 15.44 10.94
CA ALA A 30 -14.64 14.01 10.74
C ALA A 30 -13.14 13.67 10.75
N ALA A 31 -12.71 12.73 11.60
CA ALA A 31 -11.37 12.19 11.55
C ALA A 31 -11.18 11.48 10.20
N GLY A 32 -10.22 11.93 9.41
CA GLY A 32 -9.93 11.34 8.10
C GLY A 32 -9.42 12.37 7.10
N PRO A 33 -8.91 11.91 5.95
CA PRO A 33 -8.43 12.78 4.89
C PRO A 33 -9.54 13.72 4.39
N VAL A 34 -9.19 14.98 4.09
CA VAL A 34 -10.13 15.98 3.55
C VAL A 34 -9.72 16.38 2.14
N LYS A 35 -10.67 16.86 1.32
CA LYS A 35 -10.39 17.32 -0.04
C LYS A 35 -9.22 18.29 -0.09
N GLY A 36 -8.31 18.07 -1.03
CA GLY A 36 -7.11 18.88 -1.23
C GLY A 36 -5.94 18.48 -0.32
N SER A 37 -6.12 17.58 0.65
CA SER A 37 -5.00 16.97 1.38
C SER A 37 -4.14 16.16 0.44
N ASN A 38 -2.81 16.19 0.67
CA ASN A 38 -1.91 15.23 0.06
C ASN A 38 -1.53 14.18 1.11
N GLU A 39 -1.41 12.93 0.69
CA GLU A 39 -0.85 11.83 1.46
C GLU A 39 0.61 11.63 1.05
N LEU A 40 1.49 11.46 2.03
CA LEU A 40 2.84 10.94 1.84
C LEU A 40 2.97 9.74 2.75
N GLU A 41 3.26 8.57 2.21
CA GLU A 41 3.33 7.33 2.97
C GLU A 41 4.55 6.52 2.59
N VAL A 42 5.20 5.92 3.59
CA VAL A 42 6.13 4.80 3.43
C VAL A 42 5.40 3.56 3.88
N TRP A 43 5.40 2.52 3.05
CA TRP A 43 4.69 1.29 3.36
C TRP A 43 5.53 0.05 3.07
N SER A 44 5.21 -1.03 3.74
CA SER A 44 5.74 -2.37 3.48
C SER A 44 4.61 -3.38 3.42
N SER A 45 4.70 -4.33 2.52
CA SER A 45 3.76 -5.45 2.42
C SER A 45 4.50 -6.78 2.38
N ALA A 46 3.81 -7.81 2.81
CA ALA A 46 4.24 -9.19 2.66
C ALA A 46 3.03 -10.07 2.39
N GLY A 47 3.23 -11.09 1.57
CA GLY A 47 2.15 -11.99 1.20
C GLY A 47 2.62 -13.30 0.60
N GLY A 48 1.65 -14.06 0.17
CA GLY A 48 1.91 -15.33 -0.49
C GLY A 48 0.88 -15.67 -1.54
N ALA A 49 1.31 -16.43 -2.54
CA ALA A 49 0.45 -16.88 -3.62
C ALA A 49 -0.67 -17.78 -3.09
N VAL A 50 -1.85 -17.55 -3.63
CA VAL A 50 -3.04 -18.39 -3.42
C VAL A 50 -3.32 -19.16 -4.70
N ALA A 51 -3.64 -20.44 -4.55
CA ALA A 51 -3.99 -21.29 -5.68
C ALA A 51 -5.36 -20.90 -6.22
N ILE A 52 -5.38 -20.15 -7.30
CA ILE A 52 -6.55 -19.86 -8.11
C ILE A 52 -6.29 -20.48 -9.48
N ASN A 53 -7.32 -21.00 -10.14
CA ASN A 53 -7.26 -21.73 -11.41
C ASN A 53 -6.18 -21.20 -12.37
N GLY A 54 -5.15 -22.03 -12.63
CA GLY A 54 -4.07 -21.73 -13.57
C GLY A 54 -2.94 -20.84 -13.06
N SER A 55 -3.00 -20.37 -11.79
CA SER A 55 -1.90 -19.57 -11.22
C SER A 55 -0.63 -20.38 -11.00
N ALA A 56 0.49 -19.70 -11.08
CA ALA A 56 1.84 -20.27 -10.91
C ALA A 56 2.03 -20.89 -9.51
N ALA A 57 3.13 -21.66 -9.42
CA ALA A 57 3.57 -22.31 -8.17
C ALA A 57 3.64 -21.34 -6.97
N PRO A 58 3.51 -21.84 -5.74
CA PRO A 58 3.50 -21.02 -4.55
C PRO A 58 4.79 -20.17 -4.45
N VAL A 59 4.59 -18.86 -4.34
CA VAL A 59 5.62 -17.87 -4.06
C VAL A 59 5.21 -17.07 -2.85
N THR A 60 6.19 -16.52 -2.14
CA THR A 60 5.97 -15.46 -1.15
C THR A 60 6.67 -14.21 -1.62
N GLU A 61 6.21 -13.06 -1.17
CA GLU A 61 6.74 -11.78 -1.60
C GLU A 61 6.85 -10.82 -0.42
N TRP A 62 7.76 -9.88 -0.56
CA TRP A 62 7.94 -8.75 0.34
C TRP A 62 8.25 -7.51 -0.47
N ASN A 63 7.58 -6.41 -0.14
CA ASN A 63 7.68 -5.15 -0.87
C ASN A 63 7.87 -3.98 0.08
N LEU A 64 8.59 -2.97 -0.42
CA LEU A 64 8.71 -1.67 0.23
C LEU A 64 8.35 -0.59 -0.80
N GLY A 65 7.50 0.36 -0.41
CA GLY A 65 7.06 1.41 -1.31
C GLY A 65 6.91 2.78 -0.67
N LEU A 66 6.85 3.75 -1.55
CA LEU A 66 6.62 5.16 -1.26
C LEU A 66 5.36 5.60 -2.02
N ARG A 67 4.42 6.21 -1.32
CA ARG A 67 3.17 6.72 -1.89
C ARG A 67 3.11 8.23 -1.85
N TYR A 68 2.64 8.81 -2.94
CA TYR A 68 2.07 10.14 -2.96
C TYR A 68 0.61 10.04 -3.37
N GLY A 69 -0.29 10.56 -2.54
CA GLY A 69 -1.72 10.60 -2.78
C GLY A 69 -2.30 12.01 -2.72
N ARG A 70 -3.48 12.20 -3.31
CA ARG A 70 -4.25 13.44 -3.23
C ARG A 70 -5.73 13.15 -3.13
N VAL A 71 -6.37 13.70 -2.11
CA VAL A 71 -7.82 13.63 -1.93
C VAL A 71 -8.50 14.59 -2.88
N LEU A 72 -9.29 14.05 -3.81
CA LEU A 72 -9.82 14.79 -4.96
C LEU A 72 -11.19 15.40 -4.68
N THR A 73 -12.02 14.75 -3.87
CA THR A 73 -13.44 15.12 -3.73
C THR A 73 -13.82 15.49 -2.31
N ASP A 74 -14.87 16.28 -2.18
CA ASP A 74 -15.61 16.39 -0.94
C ASP A 74 -16.30 15.07 -0.62
N ALA A 75 -16.68 14.87 0.64
CA ALA A 75 -17.39 13.67 1.01
C ALA A 75 -18.76 13.64 0.34
N HIS A 76 -19.06 12.54 -0.36
CA HIS A 76 -20.31 12.29 -1.04
C HIS A 76 -20.76 10.84 -0.85
N GLY A 77 -21.98 10.53 -1.24
CA GLY A 77 -22.61 9.25 -0.93
C GLY A 77 -23.52 9.36 0.29
N ARG A 78 -24.23 8.27 0.61
CA ARG A 78 -25.21 8.23 1.70
C ARG A 78 -24.87 7.17 2.73
N GLY A 79 -25.12 7.45 4.00
CA GLY A 79 -24.94 6.49 5.09
C GLY A 79 -23.51 5.98 5.18
N PRO A 80 -23.31 4.67 5.30
CA PRO A 80 -21.99 4.06 5.45
C PRO A 80 -21.12 4.17 4.17
N LEU A 81 -21.72 4.45 3.02
CA LEU A 81 -21.01 4.65 1.74
C LEU A 81 -20.56 6.10 1.55
N ASN A 82 -20.78 6.98 2.52
CA ASN A 82 -20.27 8.35 2.43
C ASN A 82 -18.76 8.34 2.55
N GLY A 83 -18.07 8.92 1.57
CA GLY A 83 -16.61 8.89 1.47
C GLY A 83 -16.06 9.91 0.48
N ARG A 84 -14.77 9.84 0.24
CA ARG A 84 -14.00 10.70 -0.66
C ARG A 84 -13.16 9.87 -1.60
N PHE A 85 -12.99 10.33 -2.81
CA PHE A 85 -12.00 9.78 -3.73
C PHE A 85 -10.63 10.38 -3.44
N GLU A 86 -9.65 9.49 -3.38
CA GLU A 86 -8.24 9.80 -3.41
C GLU A 86 -7.61 9.11 -4.63
N TYR A 87 -6.73 9.82 -5.31
CA TYR A 87 -5.83 9.27 -6.31
C TYR A 87 -4.43 9.22 -5.74
N SER A 88 -3.73 8.11 -5.95
CA SER A 88 -2.34 7.98 -5.52
C SER A 88 -1.47 7.32 -6.58
N PHE A 89 -0.18 7.54 -6.40
CA PHE A 89 0.92 6.99 -7.18
C PHE A 89 1.91 6.34 -6.21
N ASP A 90 2.29 5.08 -6.48
CA ASP A 90 3.29 4.37 -5.71
C ASP A 90 4.59 4.15 -6.51
N VAL A 91 5.73 4.34 -5.86
CA VAL A 91 7.04 3.85 -6.31
C VAL A 91 7.44 2.71 -5.39
N ILE A 92 7.84 1.59 -5.96
CA ILE A 92 8.20 0.38 -5.25
C ILE A 92 9.69 0.10 -5.50
N PRO A 93 10.60 0.70 -4.71
CA PRO A 93 12.05 0.56 -4.92
C PRO A 93 12.57 -0.83 -4.59
N ALA A 94 11.85 -1.60 -3.80
CA ALA A 94 12.23 -2.96 -3.45
C ALA A 94 11.03 -3.90 -3.53
N PHE A 95 11.19 -4.93 -4.37
CA PHE A 95 10.25 -6.03 -4.55
C PHE A 95 11.03 -7.34 -4.53
N LEU A 96 10.78 -8.17 -3.55
CA LEU A 96 11.41 -9.47 -3.39
C LEU A 96 10.39 -10.57 -3.60
N ILE A 97 10.69 -11.50 -4.48
CA ILE A 97 9.84 -12.66 -4.75
C ILE A 97 10.64 -13.91 -4.45
N PHE A 98 10.18 -14.69 -3.49
CA PHE A 98 10.81 -15.93 -3.06
C PHE A 98 10.17 -17.10 -3.82
N GLN A 99 10.83 -17.52 -4.88
CA GLN A 99 10.42 -18.63 -5.73
C GLN A 99 11.20 -19.92 -5.34
N ARG A 100 10.72 -21.08 -5.75
CA ARG A 100 11.44 -22.36 -5.54
C ARG A 100 12.82 -22.38 -6.20
N THR A 101 13.01 -21.60 -7.26
CA THR A 101 14.27 -21.46 -8.02
C THR A 101 15.23 -20.44 -7.40
N GLY A 102 14.82 -19.72 -6.37
CA GLY A 102 15.61 -18.69 -5.69
C GLY A 102 14.85 -17.39 -5.51
N THR A 103 15.50 -16.42 -4.89
CA THR A 103 14.96 -15.08 -4.67
C THR A 103 15.19 -14.22 -5.92
N VAL A 104 14.12 -13.60 -6.40
CA VAL A 104 14.14 -12.62 -7.49
C VAL A 104 13.94 -11.23 -6.89
N TYR A 105 14.76 -10.29 -7.30
CA TYR A 105 14.71 -8.89 -6.89
C TYR A 105 14.04 -8.07 -7.98
N GLY A 106 13.35 -7.01 -7.58
CA GLY A 106 12.71 -6.12 -8.52
C GLY A 106 12.40 -4.76 -7.93
N GLY A 107 11.80 -3.94 -8.77
CA GLY A 107 11.20 -2.67 -8.41
C GLY A 107 10.06 -2.36 -9.38
N GLY A 108 9.18 -1.49 -8.97
CA GLY A 108 7.99 -1.20 -9.74
C GLY A 108 7.40 0.17 -9.46
N PHE A 109 6.30 0.41 -10.08
CA PHE A 109 5.49 1.61 -9.84
C PHE A 109 4.02 1.30 -10.16
N ASP A 110 3.13 1.87 -9.37
CA ASP A 110 1.69 1.85 -9.61
C ASP A 110 1.25 3.29 -9.90
N PRO A 111 1.14 3.70 -11.18
CA PRO A 111 0.74 5.05 -11.56
C PRO A 111 -0.74 5.32 -11.30
N PHE A 112 -1.53 4.28 -11.07
CA PHE A 112 -2.96 4.37 -10.85
C PHE A 112 -3.34 3.63 -9.59
N ALA A 113 -3.60 4.37 -8.52
CA ALA A 113 -4.30 3.87 -7.37
C ALA A 113 -5.48 4.79 -7.07
N LEU A 114 -6.69 4.22 -7.03
CA LEU A 114 -7.92 4.91 -6.68
C LEU A 114 -8.40 4.38 -5.36
N LYS A 115 -8.51 5.26 -4.37
CA LYS A 115 -8.92 4.94 -3.03
C LYS A 115 -10.25 5.62 -2.74
N TRP A 116 -11.16 4.91 -2.09
CA TRP A 116 -12.38 5.45 -1.50
C TRP A 116 -12.22 5.46 0.02
N ASP A 117 -12.00 6.65 0.59
CA ASP A 117 -11.89 6.86 2.01
C ASP A 117 -13.27 7.07 2.60
N PHE A 118 -13.76 6.11 3.39
CA PHE A 118 -15.04 6.21 4.04
C PHE A 118 -15.02 7.27 5.14
N ARG A 119 -16.02 8.13 5.14
CA ARG A 119 -16.16 9.15 6.15
C ARG A 119 -16.46 8.54 7.52
N THR A 120 -15.70 8.91 8.52
CA THR A 120 -15.88 8.48 9.89
C THR A 120 -15.84 9.66 10.85
N ARG A 121 -16.41 9.48 12.03
CA ARG A 121 -16.29 10.40 13.18
C ARG A 121 -15.26 9.91 14.21
N ARG A 122 -14.58 8.79 13.90
CA ARG A 122 -13.58 8.16 14.77
C ARG A 122 -12.19 8.36 14.19
N HIS A 123 -11.18 8.03 14.97
CA HIS A 123 -9.77 8.04 14.52
C HIS A 123 -9.43 6.96 13.49
N ILE A 124 -10.37 6.07 13.18
CA ILE A 124 -10.19 4.99 12.20
C ILE A 124 -11.01 5.36 10.97
N ALA A 125 -10.34 5.53 9.83
CA ALA A 125 -10.93 5.80 8.53
C ALA A 125 -10.76 4.58 7.63
N PRO A 126 -11.79 3.75 7.44
CA PRO A 126 -11.74 2.63 6.52
C PRO A 126 -11.56 3.12 5.08
N PHE A 127 -10.95 2.31 4.24
CA PHE A 127 -10.83 2.58 2.81
C PHE A 127 -10.97 1.31 1.96
N LEU A 128 -11.34 1.51 0.71
CA LEU A 128 -11.27 0.53 -0.37
C LEU A 128 -10.36 1.10 -1.45
N GLU A 129 -9.46 0.28 -1.98
CA GLU A 129 -8.49 0.71 -3.00
C GLU A 129 -8.43 -0.29 -4.15
N ILE A 130 -8.26 0.22 -5.36
CA ILE A 130 -7.83 -0.53 -6.53
C ILE A 130 -6.57 0.13 -7.08
N SER A 131 -5.58 -0.67 -7.50
CA SER A 131 -4.38 -0.14 -8.13
C SER A 131 -3.89 -1.01 -9.27
N GLY A 132 -2.98 -0.45 -10.07
CA GLY A 132 -2.32 -1.19 -11.13
C GLY A 132 -1.09 -0.46 -11.65
N GLY A 133 -0.11 -1.26 -12.10
CA GLY A 133 1.16 -0.72 -12.55
C GLY A 133 2.06 -1.72 -13.25
N GLY A 134 3.36 -1.51 -13.08
CA GLY A 134 4.41 -2.31 -13.70
C GLY A 134 5.48 -2.74 -12.71
N LEU A 135 5.98 -3.94 -12.90
CA LEU A 135 7.03 -4.57 -12.11
C LEU A 135 8.17 -5.02 -13.03
N PHE A 136 9.38 -4.60 -12.71
CA PHE A 136 10.64 -5.04 -13.36
C PHE A 136 11.41 -5.90 -12.38
N THR A 137 11.87 -7.07 -12.85
CA THR A 137 12.58 -8.05 -12.01
C THR A 137 13.89 -8.50 -12.64
N THR A 138 14.82 -8.95 -11.78
CA THR A 138 16.16 -9.43 -12.22
C THR A 138 16.10 -10.77 -12.92
N ALA A 139 15.00 -11.50 -12.81
CA ALA A 139 14.77 -12.77 -13.48
C ALA A 139 13.26 -12.92 -13.79
N PRO A 140 12.88 -13.83 -14.72
CA PRO A 140 11.47 -14.05 -15.04
C PRO A 140 10.60 -14.43 -13.84
N VAL A 141 9.40 -13.84 -13.78
CA VAL A 141 8.38 -14.10 -12.77
C VAL A 141 7.02 -14.33 -13.47
N PRO A 142 6.39 -15.51 -13.30
CA PRO A 142 6.96 -16.73 -12.71
C PRO A 142 8.13 -17.29 -13.54
N PRO A 143 8.84 -18.33 -13.06
CA PRO A 143 9.89 -18.99 -13.86
C PRO A 143 9.35 -19.36 -15.23
N ARG A 144 10.09 -19.07 -16.32
CA ARG A 144 9.71 -19.17 -17.74
C ARG A 144 8.75 -18.05 -18.23
N GLY A 145 8.33 -17.13 -17.37
CA GLY A 145 7.59 -15.93 -17.75
C GLY A 145 8.50 -14.81 -18.28
N THR A 146 8.20 -13.59 -17.90
CA THR A 146 8.96 -12.37 -18.29
C THR A 146 9.57 -11.67 -17.07
N ALA A 147 10.61 -10.86 -17.31
CA ALA A 147 11.18 -9.98 -16.30
C ALA A 147 10.41 -8.66 -16.15
N PHE A 148 9.53 -8.36 -17.09
CA PHE A 148 8.55 -7.27 -16.98
C PHE A 148 7.16 -7.87 -16.86
N ASN A 149 6.41 -7.41 -15.86
CA ASN A 149 5.04 -7.83 -15.61
C ASN A 149 4.18 -6.61 -15.27
N PHE A 150 2.89 -6.73 -15.52
CA PHE A 150 1.89 -5.82 -14.99
C PHE A 150 1.43 -6.28 -13.62
N THR A 151 1.04 -5.31 -12.79
CA THR A 151 0.44 -5.54 -11.48
C THR A 151 -0.97 -5.02 -11.44
N ALA A 152 -1.84 -5.68 -10.69
CA ALA A 152 -3.17 -5.20 -10.36
C ALA A 152 -3.50 -5.58 -8.92
N SER A 153 -4.17 -4.72 -8.19
CA SER A 153 -4.58 -5.04 -6.83
C SER A 153 -5.94 -4.46 -6.45
N THR A 154 -6.55 -5.09 -5.46
CA THR A 154 -7.68 -4.53 -4.72
C THR A 154 -7.45 -4.73 -3.23
N ALA A 155 -7.73 -3.71 -2.43
CA ALA A 155 -7.45 -3.72 -1.00
C ALA A 155 -8.63 -3.20 -0.19
N LEU A 156 -8.79 -3.76 1.00
CA LEU A 156 -9.66 -3.25 2.05
C LEU A 156 -8.80 -2.97 3.28
N GLY A 157 -8.84 -1.73 3.77
CA GLY A 157 -7.98 -1.31 4.87
C GLY A 157 -8.57 -0.20 5.71
N ALA A 158 -7.73 0.33 6.59
CA ALA A 158 -8.07 1.48 7.42
C ALA A 158 -6.83 2.31 7.76
N HIS A 159 -7.02 3.62 7.82
CA HIS A 159 -6.09 4.54 8.44
C HIS A 159 -6.45 4.73 9.91
N VAL A 160 -5.47 4.59 10.80
CA VAL A 160 -5.57 5.02 12.20
C VAL A 160 -4.94 6.39 12.30
N MET A 161 -5.78 7.42 12.43
CA MET A 161 -5.38 8.82 12.37
C MET A 161 -5.00 9.38 13.75
N ARG A 162 -3.90 10.13 13.81
CA ARG A 162 -3.53 10.94 14.97
C ARG A 162 -3.04 12.31 14.51
N GLY A 163 -3.96 13.27 14.47
CA GLY A 163 -3.71 14.55 13.84
C GLY A 163 -3.46 14.37 12.34
N ARG A 164 -2.28 14.76 11.86
CA ARG A 164 -1.86 14.62 10.47
C ARG A 164 -1.20 13.27 10.16
N HIS A 165 -0.82 12.52 11.18
CA HIS A 165 -0.16 11.23 11.02
C HIS A 165 -1.19 10.12 10.90
N ALA A 166 -0.90 9.14 10.07
CA ALA A 166 -1.69 7.95 9.89
C ALA A 166 -0.82 6.70 9.96
N VAL A 167 -1.37 5.66 10.55
CA VAL A 167 -0.90 4.29 10.34
C VAL A 167 -1.96 3.63 9.50
N SER A 168 -1.58 3.12 8.33
CA SER A 168 -2.46 2.35 7.46
C SER A 168 -2.22 0.86 7.63
N VAL A 169 -3.28 0.08 7.55
CA VAL A 169 -3.22 -1.38 7.47
C VAL A 169 -4.25 -1.83 6.46
N ASP A 170 -3.86 -2.67 5.52
CA ASP A 170 -4.79 -3.28 4.57
C ASP A 170 -4.49 -4.76 4.32
N VAL A 171 -5.52 -5.47 3.88
CA VAL A 171 -5.44 -6.78 3.26
C VAL A 171 -5.74 -6.60 1.78
N ARG A 172 -4.89 -7.17 0.94
CA ARG A 172 -4.85 -6.91 -0.48
C ARG A 172 -4.83 -8.21 -1.27
N TRP A 173 -5.70 -8.33 -2.26
CA TRP A 173 -5.48 -9.26 -3.35
C TRP A 173 -4.55 -8.59 -4.37
N PHE A 174 -3.51 -9.30 -4.76
CA PHE A 174 -2.48 -8.81 -5.65
C PHE A 174 -2.28 -9.78 -6.80
N HIS A 175 -2.18 -9.26 -8.01
CA HIS A 175 -2.02 -10.04 -9.23
C HIS A 175 -0.82 -9.54 -10.02
N ILE A 176 0.01 -10.50 -10.48
CA ILE A 176 1.15 -10.27 -11.37
C ILE A 176 0.92 -11.09 -12.63
N SER A 177 1.01 -10.48 -13.81
CA SER A 177 0.96 -11.18 -15.10
C SER A 177 1.73 -10.41 -16.17
N ASN A 178 2.15 -11.11 -17.21
CA ASN A 178 2.76 -10.44 -18.35
C ASN A 178 1.74 -9.98 -19.41
N ALA A 179 0.44 -10.10 -19.13
CA ALA A 179 -0.65 -9.75 -20.04
C ALA A 179 -0.50 -10.37 -21.44
N HIS A 180 0.00 -11.60 -21.51
CA HIS A 180 0.26 -12.34 -22.73
C HIS A 180 1.28 -11.67 -23.68
N ILE A 181 2.24 -10.88 -23.17
CA ILE A 181 3.41 -10.43 -23.94
C ILE A 181 4.15 -11.65 -24.52
N ILE A 182 4.16 -12.75 -23.78
CA ILE A 182 4.53 -14.08 -24.28
C ILE A 182 3.38 -15.06 -24.02
N ALA A 183 3.36 -16.18 -24.79
CA ALA A 183 2.27 -17.16 -24.69
C ALA A 183 2.16 -17.83 -23.30
N PHE A 184 3.27 -17.92 -22.54
CA PHE A 184 3.28 -18.48 -21.19
C PHE A 184 2.97 -17.38 -20.17
N ASP A 185 1.72 -17.31 -19.71
CA ASP A 185 1.27 -16.36 -18.70
C ASP A 185 0.30 -17.01 -17.70
N PRO A 186 0.80 -17.84 -16.79
CA PRO A 186 -0.05 -18.45 -15.76
C PRO A 186 -0.49 -17.45 -14.68
N GLY A 187 0.13 -16.25 -14.63
CA GLY A 187 -0.09 -15.27 -13.59
C GLY A 187 0.29 -15.73 -12.19
N ILE A 188 0.39 -14.81 -11.27
CA ILE A 188 0.51 -15.05 -9.83
C ILE A 188 -0.61 -14.28 -9.15
N ASN A 189 -1.40 -14.96 -8.32
CA ASN A 189 -2.37 -14.34 -7.45
C ASN A 189 -1.89 -14.50 -6.02
N ALA A 190 -1.84 -13.41 -5.26
CA ALA A 190 -1.38 -13.41 -3.88
C ALA A 190 -2.36 -12.68 -2.97
N VAL A 191 -2.31 -13.01 -1.69
CA VAL A 191 -2.92 -12.21 -0.63
C VAL A 191 -1.78 -11.62 0.20
N GLU A 192 -1.78 -10.30 0.32
CA GLU A 192 -0.80 -9.52 1.07
C GLU A 192 -1.45 -8.84 2.26
N VAL A 193 -0.65 -8.59 3.29
CA VAL A 193 -0.91 -7.61 4.33
C VAL A 193 0.08 -6.46 4.14
N ARG A 194 -0.43 -5.24 4.09
CA ARG A 194 0.34 -4.01 3.96
C ARG A 194 0.19 -3.16 5.22
N VAL A 195 1.28 -2.59 5.67
CA VAL A 195 1.33 -1.61 6.76
C VAL A 195 2.08 -0.38 6.28
N GLY A 196 1.53 0.80 6.52
CA GLY A 196 2.11 2.07 6.13
C GLY A 196 2.14 3.09 7.26
N PHE A 197 3.06 4.05 7.11
CA PHE A 197 3.16 5.22 7.97
C PHE A 197 3.06 6.46 7.09
N GLY A 198 1.97 7.19 7.24
CA GLY A 198 1.61 8.30 6.37
C GLY A 198 1.51 9.64 7.10
N LEU A 199 1.58 10.68 6.30
CA LEU A 199 1.36 12.06 6.70
C LEU A 199 0.39 12.71 5.72
N PHE A 200 -0.76 13.19 6.23
CA PHE A 200 -1.69 14.00 5.46
C PHE A 200 -1.40 15.49 5.66
N THR A 201 -1.24 16.23 4.56
CA THR A 201 -1.14 17.69 4.62
C THR A 201 -2.54 18.29 4.70
N HIS A 202 -2.66 19.46 5.35
CA HIS A 202 -3.88 20.23 5.25
C HIS A 202 -3.88 21.05 3.95
N PRO A 203 -5.03 21.19 3.26
CA PRO A 203 -5.15 22.14 2.16
C PRO A 203 -4.90 23.57 2.70
N LYS A 204 -4.20 24.36 1.89
CA LYS A 204 -4.00 25.79 2.16
C LYS A 204 -5.27 26.54 1.83
#